data_98d96f253125e45a35cf1108eeb963df
#
_entry.id   98d96f253125e45a35cf1108eeb963df
#
_cell.length_a   1.000
_cell.length_b   1.000
_cell.length_c   1.000
_cell.angle_alpha   90.00
_cell.angle_beta   90.00
_cell.angle_gamma   90.00
#
_symmetry.space_group_name_H-M   'P 1'
#
loop_
_entity.id
_entity.type
_entity.pdbx_description
1 polymer ?
#
loop_
_entity_poly.entity_id
_entity_poly.type
_entity_poly.pdbx_seq_one_letter_code
_entity_poly.pdbx_strand_id
1 'polypeptide(L)'
;GFFVNQASAVNWVYLTSNSYNSSLYYDNDRITYFPGGNIAVAIKSVLPNGVSYENIIMIDIQNNEAFFVAENGKVINPPKRVTIKSGDPLDTLKRKLQR
;
A
#
# COMPACT_ATOMS: atom_id res chain seq x y z
N GLY A 1 -10.00 9.91 -19.95
CA GLY A 1 -9.87 9.72 -19.72
C GLY A 1 -9.78 9.24 -20.08
N PHE A 2 -9.81 9.22 -20.22
CA PHE A 2 -9.82 8.78 -20.15
C PHE A 2 -9.72 8.17 -19.84
N PHE A 3 -9.63 7.93 -19.71
CA PHE A 3 -9.62 7.35 -19.12
C PHE A 3 -9.80 6.90 -18.45
N VAL A 4 -9.75 6.98 -18.38
CA VAL A 4 -10.04 6.61 -17.64
C VAL A 4 -10.52 5.99 -16.99
N ASN A 5 -10.85 5.91 -16.78
CA ASN A 5 -11.31 5.16 -16.17
C ASN A 5 -11.57 4.12 -16.23
N GLN A 6 -11.31 4.10 -16.57
CA GLN A 6 -11.47 2.95 -16.58
C GLN A 6 -11.41 2.28 -15.46
N ALA A 7 -12.42 1.96 -15.04
CA ALA A 7 -12.36 1.19 -13.90
C ALA A 7 -11.43 0.05 -14.20
N SER A 8 -10.23 0.28 -13.92
CA SER A 8 -9.27 -0.77 -13.99
C SER A 8 -9.75 -1.84 -13.07
N ALA A 9 -9.82 -3.04 -13.54
CA ALA A 9 -9.96 -4.17 -12.69
C ALA A 9 -8.90 -4.07 -11.62
N VAL A 10 -9.30 -3.97 -10.38
CA VAL A 10 -8.39 -4.08 -9.26
C VAL A 10 -8.16 -5.56 -8.97
N ASN A 11 -6.99 -5.87 -8.47
CA ASN A 11 -6.61 -7.24 -8.14
C ASN A 11 -6.10 -7.26 -6.69
N TRP A 12 -7.05 -7.17 -5.75
CA TRP A 12 -6.73 -7.16 -4.33
C TRP A 12 -6.27 -8.54 -3.88
N VAL A 13 -5.07 -8.61 -3.36
CA VAL A 13 -4.46 -9.82 -2.83
C VAL A 13 -4.32 -9.67 -1.33
N TYR A 14 -4.87 -10.62 -0.58
CA TYR A 14 -4.74 -10.64 0.87
C TYR A 14 -3.28 -10.82 1.26
N LEU A 15 -2.83 -10.01 2.21
CA LEU A 15 -1.46 -10.09 2.69
C LEU A 15 -1.38 -10.60 4.12
N THR A 16 -2.05 -9.93 5.04
CA THR A 16 -1.92 -10.23 6.46
C THR A 16 -3.05 -9.58 7.25
N SER A 17 -3.19 -9.99 8.50
CA SER A 17 -4.11 -9.37 9.45
C SER A 17 -3.34 -9.02 10.72
N ASN A 18 -3.83 -8.00 11.44
CA ASN A 18 -3.24 -7.62 12.71
C ASN A 18 -4.04 -8.21 13.87
N SER A 19 -3.59 -7.93 15.11
CA SER A 19 -4.23 -8.44 16.32
C SER A 19 -5.63 -7.89 16.54
N TYR A 20 -6.02 -6.83 15.84
CA TYR A 20 -7.35 -6.23 15.92
C TYR A 20 -8.30 -6.75 14.83
N ASN A 21 -7.88 -7.79 14.10
CA ASN A 21 -8.64 -8.39 13.00
C ASN A 21 -8.87 -7.42 11.84
N SER A 22 -7.98 -6.45 11.66
CA SER A 22 -7.93 -5.65 10.44
C SER A 22 -7.06 -6.36 9.43
N SER A 23 -7.52 -6.42 8.19
CA SER A 23 -6.83 -7.12 7.12
C SER A 23 -6.19 -6.13 6.17
N LEU A 24 -5.01 -6.48 5.66
CA LEU A 24 -4.29 -5.66 4.68
C LEU A 24 -4.21 -6.43 3.36
N TYR A 25 -4.59 -5.73 2.29
CA TYR A 25 -4.51 -6.20 0.91
C TYR A 25 -3.62 -5.28 0.11
N TYR A 26 -3.00 -5.79 -0.94
CA TYR A 26 -2.34 -4.95 -1.94
C TYR A 26 -2.93 -5.27 -3.31
N ASP A 27 -2.88 -4.26 -4.20
CA ASP A 27 -3.39 -4.44 -5.56
C ASP A 27 -2.23 -4.90 -6.45
N ASN A 28 -2.28 -6.15 -6.87
CA ASN A 28 -1.22 -6.74 -7.68
C ASN A 28 -1.14 -6.13 -9.07
N ASP A 29 -2.13 -5.36 -9.48
CA ASP A 29 -2.14 -4.67 -10.77
C ASP A 29 -1.72 -3.20 -10.68
N ARG A 30 -1.44 -2.69 -9.46
CA ARG A 30 -1.00 -1.31 -9.26
C ARG A 30 0.26 -1.28 -8.41
N ILE A 31 1.32 -1.91 -8.93
CA ILE A 31 2.64 -1.92 -8.31
C ILE A 31 3.61 -1.30 -9.32
N THR A 32 4.36 -0.30 -8.89
CA THR A 32 5.38 0.34 -9.72
C THR A 32 6.74 0.18 -9.04
N TYR A 33 7.69 -0.35 -9.77
CA TYR A 33 9.07 -0.48 -9.31
C TYR A 33 9.89 0.65 -9.91
N PHE A 34 10.57 1.40 -9.06
CA PHE A 34 11.41 2.52 -9.49
C PHE A 34 12.87 2.12 -9.53
N PRO A 35 13.67 2.80 -10.35
CA PRO A 35 15.13 2.65 -10.27
C PRO A 35 15.59 2.92 -8.84
N GLY A 36 16.52 2.11 -8.33
CA GLY A 36 16.98 2.22 -6.95
C GLY A 36 16.21 1.35 -5.97
N GLY A 37 15.14 0.68 -6.42
CA GLY A 37 14.46 -0.34 -5.64
C GLY A 37 13.22 0.13 -4.90
N ASN A 38 12.88 1.42 -4.94
CA ASN A 38 11.67 1.90 -4.29
C ASN A 38 10.43 1.35 -5.00
N ILE A 39 9.34 1.18 -4.26
CA ILE A 39 8.13 0.54 -4.75
C ILE A 39 6.93 1.39 -4.39
N ALA A 40 6.10 1.72 -5.39
CA ALA A 40 4.80 2.32 -5.15
C ALA A 40 3.72 1.26 -5.32
N VAL A 41 2.75 1.24 -4.42
CA VAL A 41 1.70 0.23 -4.47
C VAL A 41 0.41 0.77 -3.83
N ALA A 42 -0.72 0.35 -4.39
CA ALA A 42 -2.02 0.60 -3.78
C ALA A 42 -2.30 -0.48 -2.73
N ILE A 43 -2.74 -0.06 -1.55
CA ILE A 43 -3.10 -0.96 -0.47
C ILE A 43 -4.52 -0.66 0.01
N LYS A 44 -5.12 -1.65 0.64
CA LYS A 44 -6.44 -1.51 1.24
C LYS A 44 -6.44 -2.16 2.61
N SER A 45 -6.89 -1.40 3.61
CA SER A 45 -7.09 -1.91 4.97
C SER A 45 -8.58 -2.11 5.19
N VAL A 46 -8.96 -3.27 5.69
CA VAL A 46 -10.36 -3.60 5.99
C VAL A 46 -10.48 -3.85 7.47
N LEU A 47 -11.31 -3.05 8.14
CA LEU A 47 -11.56 -3.17 9.57
C LEU A 47 -12.58 -4.29 9.83
N PRO A 48 -12.67 -4.77 11.10
CA PRO A 48 -13.61 -5.84 11.42
C PRO A 48 -15.07 -5.50 11.10
N ASN A 49 -15.44 -4.22 11.15
CA ASN A 49 -16.80 -3.79 10.84
C ASN A 49 -17.06 -3.64 9.33
N GLY A 50 -16.08 -3.99 8.48
CA GLY A 50 -16.22 -3.90 7.03
C GLY A 50 -15.82 -2.56 6.43
N VAL A 51 -15.56 -1.54 7.25
CA VAL A 51 -15.07 -0.26 6.74
C VAL A 51 -13.67 -0.46 6.18
N SER A 52 -13.41 0.13 5.02
CA SER A 52 -12.11 0.00 4.37
C SER A 52 -11.53 1.36 4.02
N TYR A 53 -10.19 1.39 3.95
CA TYR A 53 -9.43 2.56 3.55
C TYR A 53 -8.44 2.14 2.49
N GLU A 54 -8.35 2.92 1.41
CA GLU A 54 -7.38 2.69 0.36
C GLU A 54 -6.31 3.77 0.42
N ASN A 55 -5.05 3.34 0.30
CA ASN A 55 -3.92 4.26 0.27
C ASN A 55 -3.03 3.91 -0.90
N ILE A 56 -2.36 4.94 -1.43
CA ILE A 56 -1.19 4.72 -2.27
C ILE A 56 0.01 5.00 -1.37
N ILE A 57 0.95 4.06 -1.36
CA ILE A 57 2.17 4.23 -0.56
C ILE A 57 3.39 4.07 -1.45
N MET A 58 4.46 4.75 -1.03
CA MET A 58 5.79 4.60 -1.60
C MET A 58 6.67 3.97 -0.54
N ILE A 59 7.27 2.82 -0.86
CA ILE A 59 8.20 2.14 0.05
C ILE A 59 9.61 2.52 -0.34
N ASP A 60 10.33 3.12 0.61
CA ASP A 60 11.76 3.42 0.47
C ASP A 60 12.54 2.24 1.05
N ILE A 61 13.03 1.40 0.15
CA ILE A 61 13.69 0.15 0.54
C ILE A 61 14.95 0.41 1.35
N GLN A 62 15.76 1.39 0.92
CA GLN A 62 17.07 1.62 1.55
C GLN A 62 16.93 2.17 2.97
N ASN A 63 15.96 3.02 3.19
CA ASN A 63 15.76 3.68 4.49
C ASN A 63 14.72 2.98 5.35
N ASN A 64 14.13 1.92 4.84
CA ASN A 64 13.12 1.13 5.55
C ASN A 64 11.98 2.00 6.05
N GLU A 65 11.44 2.80 5.14
CA GLU A 65 10.37 3.75 5.41
C GLU A 65 9.27 3.60 4.37
N ALA A 66 8.07 4.04 4.72
CA ALA A 66 6.97 4.15 3.79
C ALA A 66 6.38 5.56 3.87
N PHE A 67 5.91 6.05 2.73
CA PHE A 67 5.26 7.34 2.61
C PHE A 67 3.84 7.12 2.13
N PHE A 68 2.86 7.59 2.90
CA PHE A 68 1.47 7.55 2.48
C PHE A 68 1.22 8.80 1.64
N VAL A 69 1.03 8.60 0.34
CA VAL A 69 0.96 9.71 -0.62
C VAL A 69 -0.48 10.04 -1.03
N ALA A 70 -1.42 9.10 -0.83
CA ALA A 70 -2.84 9.35 -1.10
C ALA A 70 -3.68 8.47 -0.19
N GLU A 71 -4.88 8.95 0.16
CA GLU A 71 -5.83 8.21 0.96
C GLU A 71 -7.22 8.38 0.35
N ASN A 72 -7.88 7.26 0.01
CA ASN A 72 -9.21 7.26 -0.58
C ASN A 72 -9.33 8.23 -1.77
N GLY A 73 -8.31 8.22 -2.63
CA GLY A 73 -8.27 9.03 -3.83
C GLY A 73 -7.83 10.47 -3.63
N LYS A 74 -7.50 10.87 -2.40
CA LYS A 74 -7.05 12.24 -2.11
C LYS A 74 -5.57 12.25 -1.82
N VAL A 75 -4.85 13.16 -2.45
CA VAL A 75 -3.41 13.33 -2.23
C VAL A 75 -3.17 13.84 -0.80
N ILE A 76 -2.19 13.22 -0.13
CA ILE A 76 -1.73 13.66 1.18
C ILE A 76 -0.49 14.54 0.95
N ASN A 77 -0.59 15.79 1.31
CA ASN A 77 0.51 16.75 1.08
C ASN A 77 0.78 17.55 2.36
N PRO A 78 1.98 17.40 2.98
CA PRO A 78 3.07 16.50 2.56
C PRO A 78 2.74 15.02 2.84
N PRO A 79 3.38 14.10 2.13
CA PRO A 79 3.19 12.68 2.40
C PRO A 79 3.51 12.33 3.85
N LYS A 80 2.72 11.41 4.40
CA LYS A 80 2.96 10.94 5.76
C LYS A 80 4.02 9.86 5.77
N ARG A 81 5.11 10.07 6.51
CA ARG A 81 6.22 9.13 6.62
C ARG A 81 6.05 8.24 7.84
N VAL A 82 6.29 6.96 7.67
CA VAL A 82 6.34 6.00 8.77
C VAL A 82 7.57 5.11 8.63
N THR A 83 8.15 4.73 9.76
CA THR A 83 9.24 3.77 9.78
C THR A 83 8.64 2.37 9.70
N ILE A 84 9.22 1.53 8.84
CA ILE A 84 8.79 0.13 8.74
C ILE A 84 9.55 -0.67 9.79
N LYS A 85 8.83 -1.27 10.73
CA LYS A 85 9.42 -2.07 11.80
C LYS A 85 9.28 -3.54 11.47
N SER A 86 10.26 -4.32 11.90
CA SER A 86 10.24 -5.78 11.73
C SER A 86 8.94 -6.35 12.29
N GLY A 87 8.27 -7.18 11.50
CA GLY A 87 7.01 -7.82 11.89
C GLY A 87 5.76 -6.99 11.64
N ASP A 88 5.89 -5.71 11.27
CA ASP A 88 4.74 -4.88 10.91
C ASP A 88 4.12 -5.36 9.60
N PRO A 89 2.82 -5.08 9.37
CA PRO A 89 2.20 -5.39 8.09
C PRO A 89 2.95 -4.79 6.89
N LEU A 90 3.48 -3.58 7.03
CA LEU A 90 4.25 -2.96 5.96
C LEU A 90 5.59 -3.66 5.73
N ASP A 91 6.17 -4.26 6.76
CA ASP A 91 7.37 -5.09 6.60
C ASP A 91 7.04 -6.36 5.81
N THR A 92 5.92 -7.00 6.11
CA THR A 92 5.44 -8.15 5.35
C THR A 92 5.22 -7.78 3.89
N LEU A 93 4.61 -6.63 3.64
CA LEU A 93 4.38 -6.13 2.29
C LEU A 93 5.69 -5.88 1.55
N LYS A 94 6.62 -5.19 2.20
CA LYS A 94 7.93 -4.90 1.63
C LYS A 94 8.62 -6.18 1.19
N ARG A 95 8.67 -7.18 2.08
CA ARG A 95 9.33 -8.45 1.77
C ARG A 95 8.62 -9.20 0.67
N LYS A 96 7.29 -9.11 0.59
CA LYS A 96 6.51 -9.74 -0.45
C LYS A 96 6.81 -9.16 -1.83
N LEU A 97 6.97 -7.83 -1.91
CA LEU A 97 7.09 -7.13 -3.19
C LEU A 97 8.54 -6.89 -3.61
N GLN A 98 9.48 -6.91 -2.69
CA GLN A 98 10.89 -6.62 -2.95
C GLN A 98 11.47 -7.65 -3.93
N ARG A 99 12.19 -7.15 -4.93
CA ARG A 99 12.86 -7.96 -5.94
C ARG A 99 14.35 -8.05 -5.69
#